data_256a0ba07735c8e86c496816ff5d3c59
#
_entry.id   256a0ba07735c8e86c496816ff5d3c59
#
_cell.length_a   1.000
_cell.length_b   1.000
_cell.length_c   1.000
_cell.angle_alpha   90.00
_cell.angle_beta   90.00
_cell.angle_gamma   90.00
#
_symmetry.space_group_name_H-M   'P 1'
#
loop_
_entity.id
_entity.type
_entity.pdbx_description
1 polymer ?
#
loop_
_entity_poly.entity_id
_entity_poly.type
_entity_poly.pdbx_seq_one_letter_code
_entity_poly.pdbx_strand_id
1 'polypeptide(L)'
;EKKLKKAYKMSKKTIEAEPSNATYLDTYGWILYLMGRHIESKAIFKQAMIYGGKESSVILDHYAEVLYALEEYDLAFIYWDQAMLKDDSQELRERVKLRKANKKK
;
A
#
# COMPACT_ATOMS: atom_id res chain seq x y z
N GLU A 1 9.73 8.43 15.10
CA GLU A 1 10.38 7.25 15.65
C GLU A 1 11.68 6.95 14.91
N LYS A 2 12.73 6.58 15.67
CA LYS A 2 14.09 6.39 15.12
C LYS A 2 14.15 5.28 14.06
N LYS A 3 13.47 4.15 14.32
CA LYS A 3 13.50 3.01 13.38
C LYS A 3 12.88 3.36 12.04
N LEU A 4 11.77 4.08 12.06
CA LEU A 4 11.10 4.50 10.83
C LEU A 4 11.93 5.51 10.06
N LYS A 5 12.57 6.46 10.76
CA LYS A 5 13.44 7.44 10.09
C LYS A 5 14.61 6.76 9.39
N LYS A 6 15.20 5.78 10.05
CA LYS A 6 16.34 5.04 9.48
C LYS A 6 15.86 4.24 8.25
N ALA A 7 14.74 3.52 8.39
CA ALA A 7 14.17 2.75 7.30
C ALA A 7 13.81 3.65 6.12
N TYR A 8 13.26 4.83 6.39
CA TYR A 8 12.92 5.80 5.36
C TYR A 8 14.16 6.21 4.55
N LYS A 9 15.24 6.56 5.24
CA LYS A 9 16.48 6.99 4.56
C LYS A 9 17.07 5.89 3.70
N MET A 10 17.09 4.67 4.21
CA MET A 10 17.61 3.53 3.47
C MET A 10 16.75 3.20 2.25
N SER A 11 15.44 3.19 2.44
CA SER A 11 14.50 2.87 1.37
C SER A 11 14.51 3.94 0.29
N LYS A 12 14.66 5.21 0.68
CA LYS A 12 14.76 6.32 -0.28
C LYS A 12 15.97 6.14 -1.19
N LYS A 13 17.11 5.76 -0.64
CA LYS A 13 18.30 5.47 -1.44
C LYS A 13 18.07 4.31 -2.39
N THR A 14 17.36 3.28 -1.93
CA THR A 14 17.07 2.12 -2.74
C THR A 14 16.22 2.47 -3.96
N ILE A 15 15.17 3.27 -3.78
CA ILE A 15 14.32 3.66 -4.93
C ILE A 15 15.00 4.66 -5.85
N GLU A 16 15.95 5.46 -5.34
CA GLU A 16 16.75 6.35 -6.18
C GLU A 16 17.65 5.55 -7.11
N ALA A 17 18.17 4.41 -6.63
CA ALA A 17 18.99 3.52 -7.42
C ALA A 17 18.16 2.68 -8.41
N GLU A 18 16.94 2.27 -8.02
CA GLU A 18 16.07 1.43 -8.84
C GLU A 18 14.64 1.96 -8.82
N PRO A 19 14.38 3.07 -9.52
CA PRO A 19 13.09 3.75 -9.41
C PRO A 19 11.90 3.01 -10.05
N SER A 20 12.17 1.95 -10.80
CA SER A 20 11.12 1.16 -11.46
C SER A 20 10.89 -0.19 -10.80
N ASN A 21 11.42 -0.40 -9.60
CA ASN A 21 11.26 -1.66 -8.89
C ASN A 21 10.04 -1.59 -7.99
N ALA A 22 8.98 -2.32 -8.38
CA ALA A 22 7.70 -2.27 -7.66
C ALA A 22 7.84 -2.70 -6.20
N THR A 23 8.67 -3.70 -5.92
CA THR A 23 8.87 -4.19 -4.55
C THR A 23 9.53 -3.12 -3.68
N TYR A 24 10.52 -2.41 -4.23
CA TYR A 24 11.19 -1.32 -3.49
C TYR A 24 10.24 -0.13 -3.29
N LEU A 25 9.42 0.17 -4.29
CA LEU A 25 8.40 1.22 -4.17
C LEU A 25 7.36 0.86 -3.11
N ASP A 26 6.93 -0.40 -3.07
CA ASP A 26 6.02 -0.88 -2.03
C ASP A 26 6.61 -0.66 -0.63
N THR A 27 7.86 -1.07 -0.43
CA THR A 27 8.53 -0.89 0.86
C THR A 27 8.58 0.59 1.26
N TYR A 28 8.98 1.45 0.34
CA TYR A 28 9.06 2.88 0.61
C TYR A 28 7.68 3.48 0.88
N GLY A 29 6.70 3.13 0.07
CA GLY A 29 5.33 3.61 0.25
C GLY A 29 4.75 3.18 1.59
N TRP A 30 5.02 1.95 2.01
CA TRP A 30 4.52 1.45 3.29
C TRP A 30 5.17 2.17 4.47
N ILE A 31 6.47 2.45 4.37
CA ILE A 31 7.17 3.24 5.39
C ILE A 31 6.54 4.64 5.50
N LEU A 32 6.26 5.29 4.38
CA LEU A 32 5.58 6.58 4.37
C LEU A 32 4.22 6.50 5.05
N TYR A 33 3.47 5.43 4.76
CA TYR A 33 2.18 5.20 5.39
C TYR A 33 2.31 5.09 6.91
N LEU A 34 3.27 4.31 7.40
CA LEU A 34 3.50 4.15 8.83
C LEU A 34 3.93 5.45 9.50
N MET A 35 4.57 6.35 8.75
CA MET A 35 4.95 7.67 9.24
C MET A 35 3.79 8.68 9.21
N GLY A 36 2.62 8.26 8.75
CA GLY A 36 1.45 9.14 8.62
C GLY A 36 1.46 10.02 7.37
N ARG A 37 2.40 9.79 6.47
CA ARG A 37 2.54 10.57 5.24
C ARG A 37 1.74 9.91 4.11
N HIS A 38 0.42 9.88 4.27
CA HIS A 38 -0.47 9.07 3.44
C HIS A 38 -0.58 9.56 2.00
N ILE A 39 -0.57 10.88 1.79
CA ILE A 39 -0.66 11.43 0.43
C ILE A 39 0.58 11.08 -0.38
N GLU A 40 1.76 11.21 0.23
CA GLU A 40 3.01 10.81 -0.42
C GLU A 40 3.06 9.31 -0.67
N SER A 41 2.59 8.52 0.31
CA SER A 41 2.50 7.07 0.18
C SER A 41 1.64 6.69 -1.03
N LYS A 42 0.48 7.32 -1.18
CA LYS A 42 -0.41 7.07 -2.31
C LYS A 42 0.31 7.30 -3.64
N ALA A 43 1.06 8.38 -3.75
CA ALA A 43 1.80 8.69 -4.99
C ALA A 43 2.83 7.60 -5.31
N ILE A 44 3.51 7.09 -4.28
CA ILE A 44 4.50 6.03 -4.46
C ILE A 44 3.83 4.72 -4.90
N PHE A 45 2.70 4.37 -4.29
CA PHE A 45 1.98 3.16 -4.70
C PHE A 45 1.42 3.27 -6.13
N LYS A 46 1.03 4.46 -6.57
CA LYS A 46 0.63 4.66 -7.97
C LYS A 46 1.78 4.31 -8.92
N GLN A 47 2.99 4.70 -8.56
CA GLN A 47 4.18 4.34 -9.34
C GLN A 47 4.39 2.82 -9.30
N ALA A 48 4.24 2.19 -8.13
CA ALA A 48 4.38 0.74 -8.03
C ALA A 48 3.41 0.02 -8.95
N MET A 49 2.17 0.52 -9.09
CA MET A 49 1.19 -0.07 -9.99
C MET A 49 1.66 -0.04 -11.45
N ILE A 50 2.31 1.06 -11.86
CA ILE A 50 2.84 1.18 -13.23
C ILE A 50 3.91 0.13 -13.50
N TYR A 51 4.72 -0.21 -12.51
CA TYR A 51 5.87 -1.10 -12.65
C TYR A 51 5.59 -2.53 -12.20
N GLY A 52 4.34 -2.98 -12.30
CA GLY A 52 3.98 -4.35 -12.06
C GLY A 52 3.37 -4.64 -10.69
N GLY A 53 3.13 -3.63 -9.88
CA GLY A 53 2.51 -3.82 -8.57
C GLY A 53 1.14 -4.47 -8.62
N LYS A 54 0.44 -4.34 -9.75
CA LYS A 54 -0.88 -4.96 -9.95
C LYS A 54 -0.82 -6.49 -9.91
N GLU A 55 0.36 -7.08 -10.11
CA GLU A 55 0.53 -8.52 -10.09
C GLU A 55 0.80 -9.07 -8.69
N SER A 56 0.91 -8.21 -7.69
CA SER A 56 1.22 -8.60 -6.31
C SER A 56 0.02 -8.34 -5.41
N SER A 57 -0.51 -9.41 -4.79
CA SER A 57 -1.59 -9.26 -3.81
C SER A 57 -1.16 -8.40 -2.64
N VAL A 58 0.10 -8.49 -2.22
CA VAL A 58 0.63 -7.71 -1.10
C VAL A 58 0.63 -6.23 -1.43
N ILE A 59 1.09 -5.85 -2.62
CA ILE A 59 1.16 -4.44 -3.03
C ILE A 59 -0.25 -3.88 -3.20
N LEU A 60 -1.16 -4.66 -3.79
CA LEU A 60 -2.56 -4.24 -3.91
C LEU A 60 -3.20 -4.01 -2.54
N ASP A 61 -2.95 -4.91 -1.60
CA ASP A 61 -3.47 -4.78 -0.23
C ASP A 61 -2.92 -3.52 0.45
N HIS A 62 -1.61 -3.31 0.37
CA HIS A 62 -0.99 -2.12 0.98
C HIS A 62 -1.54 -0.83 0.38
N TYR A 63 -1.70 -0.79 -0.94
CA TYR A 63 -2.27 0.38 -1.60
C TYR A 63 -3.69 0.64 -1.11
N ALA A 64 -4.49 -0.43 -0.99
CA ALA A 64 -5.86 -0.30 -0.50
C ALA A 64 -5.89 0.26 0.93
N GLU A 65 -4.95 -0.16 1.80
CA GLU A 65 -4.89 0.38 3.16
C GLU A 65 -4.61 1.89 3.14
N VAL A 66 -3.71 2.33 2.27
CA VAL A 66 -3.40 3.76 2.13
C VAL A 66 -4.64 4.53 1.67
N LEU A 67 -5.33 4.00 0.67
CA LEU A 67 -6.55 4.63 0.14
C LEU A 67 -7.64 4.70 1.22
N TYR A 68 -7.79 3.64 2.00
CA TYR A 68 -8.74 3.61 3.10
C TYR A 68 -8.41 4.68 4.14
N ALA A 69 -7.13 4.83 4.48
CA ALA A 69 -6.69 5.87 5.43
C ALA A 69 -7.02 7.28 4.92
N LEU A 70 -7.02 7.46 3.61
CA LEU A 70 -7.38 8.73 2.96
C LEU A 70 -8.88 8.85 2.72
N GLU A 71 -9.67 7.90 3.21
CA GLU A 71 -11.12 7.86 3.08
C GLU A 71 -11.60 7.73 1.63
N GLU A 72 -10.75 7.20 0.76
CA GLU A 72 -11.12 6.85 -0.61
C GLU A 72 -11.61 5.40 -0.62
N TYR A 73 -12.74 5.19 0.02
CA TYR A 73 -13.23 3.85 0.34
C TYR A 73 -13.56 3.00 -0.88
N ASP A 74 -14.27 3.57 -1.85
CA ASP A 74 -14.68 2.80 -3.03
C ASP A 74 -13.46 2.25 -3.76
N LEU A 75 -12.46 3.08 -3.95
CA LEU A 75 -11.23 2.66 -4.63
C LEU A 75 -10.46 1.64 -3.80
N ALA A 76 -10.40 1.84 -2.48
CA ALA A 76 -9.73 0.89 -1.59
C ALA A 76 -10.33 -0.51 -1.74
N PHE A 77 -11.67 -0.61 -1.75
CA PHE A 77 -12.32 -1.92 -1.86
C PHE A 77 -12.14 -2.55 -3.25
N ILE A 78 -12.02 -1.74 -4.30
CA ILE A 78 -11.69 -2.26 -5.62
C ILE A 78 -10.32 -2.95 -5.61
N TYR A 79 -9.32 -2.32 -5.01
CA TYR A 79 -7.99 -2.91 -4.94
C TYR A 79 -7.90 -4.11 -4.00
N TRP A 80 -8.65 -4.08 -2.88
CA TRP A 80 -8.75 -5.27 -2.04
C TRP A 80 -9.41 -6.44 -2.76
N ASP A 81 -10.45 -6.18 -3.55
CA ASP A 81 -11.08 -7.24 -4.35
C ASP A 81 -10.05 -7.84 -5.31
N GLN A 82 -9.23 -7.03 -5.94
CA GLN A 82 -8.17 -7.53 -6.83
C GLN A 82 -7.13 -8.33 -6.06
N ALA A 83 -6.76 -7.88 -4.86
CA ALA A 83 -5.81 -8.60 -4.02
C ALA A 83 -6.33 -10.00 -3.66
N MET A 84 -7.62 -10.06 -3.28
CA MET A 84 -8.25 -11.32 -2.90
C MET A 84 -8.40 -12.29 -4.08
N LEU A 85 -8.53 -11.77 -5.30
CA LEU A 85 -8.53 -12.62 -6.50
C LEU A 85 -7.17 -13.26 -6.75
N LYS A 86 -6.10 -12.57 -6.39
CA LYS A 86 -4.74 -13.10 -6.59
C LYS A 86 -4.31 -14.04 -5.48
N ASP A 87 -4.71 -13.76 -4.26
CA ASP A 87 -4.35 -14.59 -3.10
C ASP A 87 -5.53 -14.60 -2.14
N ASP A 88 -6.30 -15.68 -2.19
CA ASP A 88 -7.52 -15.83 -1.39
C ASP A 88 -7.16 -16.18 0.05
N SER A 89 -6.76 -15.17 0.79
CA SER A 89 -6.37 -15.28 2.19
C SER A 89 -7.58 -15.04 3.10
N GLN A 90 -7.83 -15.96 4.03
CA GLN A 90 -8.90 -15.80 5.00
C GLN A 90 -8.66 -14.57 5.88
N GLU A 91 -7.40 -14.34 6.27
CA GLU A 91 -7.06 -13.16 7.07
C GLU A 91 -7.42 -11.88 6.31
N LEU A 92 -7.07 -11.81 5.04
CA LEU A 92 -7.37 -10.63 4.22
C LEU A 92 -8.88 -10.44 4.06
N ARG A 93 -9.63 -11.50 3.78
CA ARG A 93 -11.08 -11.40 3.65
C ARG A 93 -11.72 -10.87 4.93
N GLU A 94 -11.30 -11.38 6.08
CA GLU A 94 -11.84 -10.94 7.37
C GLU A 94 -11.47 -9.49 7.67
N ARG A 95 -10.24 -9.09 7.38
CA ARG A 95 -9.79 -7.72 7.60
C ARG A 95 -10.57 -6.75 6.71
N VAL A 96 -10.77 -7.10 5.44
CA VAL A 96 -11.55 -6.26 4.52
C VAL A 96 -13.00 -6.14 4.98
N LYS A 97 -13.57 -7.23 5.48
CA LYS A 97 -14.93 -7.21 6.02
C LYS A 97 -15.05 -6.22 7.18
N LEU A 98 -14.07 -6.22 8.08
CA LEU A 98 -14.03 -5.27 9.18
C LEU A 98 -13.87 -3.83 8.68
N ARG A 99 -13.06 -3.61 7.67
CA ARG A 99 -12.89 -2.29 7.07
C ARG A 99 -14.21 -1.77 6.50
N LYS A 100 -14.98 -2.64 5.83
CA LYS A 100 -16.30 -2.25 5.31
C LYS A 100 -17.25 -1.87 6.42
N ALA A 101 -17.26 -2.61 7.52
CA ALA A 101 -18.13 -2.36 8.66
C ALA A 101 -17.77 -1.04 9.36
N ASN A 102 -16.51 -0.65 9.34
CA ASN A 102 -16.01 0.50 10.10
C ASN A 102 -15.78 1.76 9.27
N LYS A 103 -16.08 1.72 7.97
CA LYS A 103 -15.84 2.90 7.13
C LYS A 103 -16.74 4.05 7.54
N LYS A 104 -16.19 5.26 7.49
CA LYS A 104 -16.97 6.48 7.75
C LYS A 104 -17.86 6.79 6.55
N LYS A 105 -19.01 7.37 6.84
CA LYS A 105 -19.96 7.77 5.80
C LYS A 105 -19.80 9.21 5.39
#